data_240af304df08b7f0e3bb7fc59860398c
#
_entry.id   240af304df08b7f0e3bb7fc59860398c
#
_cell.length_a   1.000
_cell.length_b   1.000
_cell.length_c   1.000
_cell.angle_alpha   90.00
_cell.angle_beta   90.00
_cell.angle_gamma   90.00
#
_symmetry.space_group_name_H-M   'P 1'
#
loop_
_entity.id
_entity.type
_entity.pdbx_description
1 polymer ?
#
loop_
_entity_poly.entity_id
_entity_poly.type
_entity_poly.pdbx_seq_one_letter_code
_entity_poly.pdbx_strand_id
1 'polypeptide(L)'
;IRREGEREVTTALACETRVEPGMQVSFIDYFMPEHVHYYNVDEVGDGWNWLDDAARIFPESSHCRHCSGCDRSCPKGLQVQEGVAQVVAGDFVAAAATFDQCVMCNLCTLACPENIRPNHLGLFARRMKAARTLRPIDLMRRLQQIDNGSMRVEIDATKEAR
;
A
#
# COMPACT_ATOMS: atom_id res chain seq x y z
N ILE A 1 7.79 -0.63 22.55
CA ILE A 1 8.77 -1.36 23.34
C ILE A 1 9.12 -0.59 24.60
N ARG A 2 9.44 -1.31 25.67
CA ARG A 2 10.03 -0.77 26.91
C ARG A 2 11.24 -1.62 27.27
N ARG A 3 12.39 -0.98 27.44
CA ARG A 3 13.62 -1.68 27.87
C ARG A 3 13.65 -1.83 29.39
N GLU A 4 14.43 -2.78 29.85
CA GLU A 4 14.61 -3.00 31.28
C GLU A 4 15.17 -1.73 31.94
N GLY A 5 14.52 -1.31 33.04
CA GLY A 5 14.87 -0.07 33.76
C GLY A 5 14.27 1.23 33.20
N GLU A 6 13.69 1.22 32.01
CA GLU A 6 12.99 2.37 31.46
C GLU A 6 11.56 2.48 31.97
N ARG A 7 11.09 3.69 32.23
CA ARG A 7 9.69 3.98 32.59
C ARG A 7 8.83 4.31 31.36
N GLU A 8 9.46 4.77 30.30
CA GLU A 8 8.79 5.22 29.09
C GLU A 8 8.66 4.09 28.08
N VAL A 9 7.59 4.12 27.31
CA VAL A 9 7.34 3.22 26.20
C VAL A 9 7.67 3.94 24.91
N THR A 10 8.51 3.33 24.08
CA THR A 10 8.89 3.91 22.78
C THR A 10 8.28 3.08 21.65
N THR A 11 7.79 3.75 20.63
CA THR A 11 7.37 3.08 19.39
C THR A 11 8.60 2.76 18.54
N ALA A 12 8.68 1.53 18.06
CA ALA A 12 9.81 1.08 17.26
C ALA A 12 9.33 0.13 16.14
N LEU A 13 10.12 0.06 15.08
CA LEU A 13 9.88 -0.87 13.98
C LEU A 13 10.47 -2.23 14.34
N ALA A 14 9.66 -3.28 14.34
CA ALA A 14 10.09 -4.62 14.71
C ALA A 14 11.22 -5.15 13.83
N CYS A 15 11.20 -4.84 12.53
CA CYS A 15 12.23 -5.25 11.57
C CYS A 15 13.58 -4.52 11.74
N GLU A 16 13.61 -3.40 12.48
CA GLU A 16 14.81 -2.57 12.71
C GLU A 16 15.26 -2.62 14.18
N THR A 17 14.49 -3.28 15.03
CA THR A 17 14.75 -3.31 16.47
C THR A 17 15.41 -4.60 16.88
N ARG A 18 16.59 -4.47 17.50
CA ARG A 18 17.27 -5.61 18.11
C ARG A 18 16.60 -6.00 19.41
N VAL A 19 16.35 -7.28 19.58
CA VAL A 19 15.82 -7.83 20.84
C VAL A 19 16.91 -7.81 21.90
N GLU A 20 16.56 -7.32 23.09
CA GLU A 20 17.45 -7.25 24.26
C GLU A 20 16.82 -7.99 25.45
N PRO A 21 17.63 -8.58 26.35
CA PRO A 21 17.10 -9.20 27.57
C PRO A 21 16.26 -8.21 28.38
N GLY A 22 15.17 -8.66 28.98
CA GLY A 22 14.27 -7.83 29.77
C GLY A 22 13.39 -6.85 28.98
N MET A 23 13.52 -6.81 27.65
CA MET A 23 12.67 -5.99 26.79
C MET A 23 11.22 -6.48 26.84
N GLN A 24 10.30 -5.53 27.08
CA GLN A 24 8.86 -5.75 26.96
C GLN A 24 8.37 -5.24 25.63
N VAL A 25 7.65 -6.08 24.90
CA VAL A 25 7.12 -5.75 23.57
C VAL A 25 5.60 -5.87 23.60
N SER A 26 4.92 -4.82 23.16
CA SER A 26 3.50 -4.87 22.85
C SER A 26 3.32 -4.52 21.37
N PHE A 27 2.47 -5.27 20.69
CA PHE A 27 2.09 -4.93 19.33
C PHE A 27 0.96 -3.90 19.35
N ILE A 28 1.04 -2.93 18.46
CA ILE A 28 -0.06 -2.01 18.23
C ILE A 28 -1.03 -2.74 17.32
N ASP A 29 -2.05 -3.32 17.91
CA ASP A 29 -3.12 -4.01 17.18
C ASP A 29 -4.43 -3.26 17.42
N TYR A 30 -4.81 -2.47 16.42
CA TYR A 30 -6.07 -1.72 16.40
C TYR A 30 -6.91 -2.14 15.20
N PHE A 31 -6.92 -3.43 14.90
CA PHE A 31 -7.73 -3.95 13.82
C PHE A 31 -9.19 -3.94 14.25
N MET A 32 -9.92 -2.95 13.74
CA MET A 32 -11.37 -3.01 13.71
C MET A 32 -11.77 -3.92 12.55
N PRO A 33 -12.41 -5.06 12.78
CA PRO A 33 -12.76 -6.02 11.73
C PRO A 33 -13.61 -5.39 10.61
N GLU A 34 -14.45 -4.43 10.95
CA GLU A 34 -15.32 -3.70 10.03
C GLU A 34 -14.59 -2.81 9.04
N HIS A 35 -13.29 -2.54 9.24
CA HIS A 35 -12.48 -1.68 8.38
C HIS A 35 -11.42 -2.44 7.57
N VAL A 36 -11.64 -3.70 7.31
CA VAL A 36 -10.70 -4.48 6.50
C VAL A 36 -11.00 -4.27 5.02
N HIS A 37 -9.99 -3.83 4.27
CA HIS A 37 -10.09 -3.66 2.82
C HIS A 37 -9.79 -4.99 2.12
N TYR A 38 -10.84 -5.63 1.62
CA TYR A 38 -10.70 -6.87 0.84
C TYR A 38 -10.73 -6.56 -0.65
N TYR A 39 -9.75 -7.06 -1.37
CA TYR A 39 -9.74 -7.09 -2.82
C TYR A 39 -8.90 -8.27 -3.32
N ASN A 40 -9.33 -8.85 -4.42
CA ASN A 40 -8.55 -9.82 -5.15
C ASN A 40 -7.73 -9.09 -6.21
N VAL A 41 -6.42 -9.24 -6.21
CA VAL A 41 -5.52 -8.56 -7.15
C VAL A 41 -5.81 -9.01 -8.60
N ASP A 42 -6.27 -10.25 -8.78
CA ASP A 42 -6.60 -10.79 -10.12
C ASP A 42 -7.96 -10.24 -10.64
N GLU A 43 -8.81 -9.74 -9.75
CA GLU A 43 -10.12 -9.14 -10.08
C GLU A 43 -10.06 -7.62 -10.19
N VAL A 44 -9.03 -7.00 -9.63
CA VAL A 44 -8.77 -5.57 -9.81
C VAL A 44 -8.35 -5.39 -11.26
N GLY A 45 -9.22 -4.77 -12.03
CA GLY A 45 -9.16 -4.72 -13.48
C GLY A 45 -7.80 -4.41 -14.09
N ASP A 46 -7.69 -4.57 -15.38
CA ASP A 46 -6.46 -4.48 -16.19
C ASP A 46 -5.80 -3.09 -16.26
N GLY A 47 -6.07 -2.26 -15.28
CA GLY A 47 -5.47 -0.93 -15.07
C GLY A 47 -6.29 0.25 -15.60
N TRP A 48 -7.37 0.02 -16.31
CA TRP A 48 -8.22 1.08 -16.82
C TRP A 48 -9.21 1.62 -15.78
N ASN A 49 -9.59 0.78 -14.79
CA ASN A 49 -10.57 1.11 -13.76
C ASN A 49 -9.95 1.25 -12.35
N TRP A 50 -8.65 1.40 -12.24
CA TRP A 50 -7.97 1.43 -10.93
C TRP A 50 -8.44 2.56 -10.03
N LEU A 51 -8.81 3.69 -10.60
CA LEU A 51 -9.35 4.81 -9.82
C LEU A 51 -10.70 4.44 -9.20
N ASP A 52 -11.59 3.84 -10.00
CA ASP A 52 -12.90 3.39 -9.53
C ASP A 52 -12.75 2.26 -8.51
N ASP A 53 -11.81 1.33 -8.74
CA ASP A 53 -11.50 0.27 -7.81
C ASP A 53 -10.93 0.83 -6.49
N ALA A 54 -10.02 1.79 -6.55
CA ALA A 54 -9.49 2.44 -5.37
C ALA A 54 -10.60 3.17 -4.58
N ALA A 55 -11.47 3.90 -5.25
CA ALA A 55 -12.60 4.59 -4.62
C ALA A 55 -13.62 3.61 -4.00
N ARG A 56 -13.82 2.47 -4.63
CA ARG A 56 -14.71 1.41 -4.13
C ARG A 56 -14.13 0.68 -2.92
N ILE A 57 -12.83 0.38 -2.95
CA ILE A 57 -12.14 -0.39 -1.89
C ILE A 57 -11.82 0.51 -0.70
N PHE A 58 -11.47 1.77 -0.95
CA PHE A 58 -11.04 2.76 0.05
C PHE A 58 -11.89 4.04 -0.02
N PRO A 59 -13.21 3.96 0.18
CA PRO A 59 -14.10 5.12 0.03
C PRO A 59 -13.74 6.26 0.99
N GLU A 60 -13.18 5.94 2.16
CA GLU A 60 -12.75 6.92 3.15
C GLU A 60 -11.56 7.76 2.69
N SER A 61 -10.80 7.34 1.67
CA SER A 61 -9.63 8.07 1.19
C SER A 61 -9.96 9.47 0.68
N SER A 62 -11.17 9.65 0.12
CA SER A 62 -11.67 10.94 -0.34
C SER A 62 -11.95 11.96 0.78
N HIS A 63 -12.04 11.51 2.03
CA HIS A 63 -12.28 12.35 3.20
C HIS A 63 -11.00 12.97 3.78
N CYS A 64 -9.86 12.83 3.12
CA CYS A 64 -8.60 13.35 3.59
C CYS A 64 -8.66 14.87 3.82
N ARG A 65 -8.41 15.32 5.06
CA ARG A 65 -8.41 16.74 5.45
C ARG A 65 -7.06 17.43 5.25
N HIS A 66 -6.08 16.76 4.70
CA HIS A 66 -4.73 17.30 4.51
C HIS A 66 -4.10 17.88 5.80
N CYS A 67 -4.30 17.21 6.94
CA CYS A 67 -3.85 17.68 8.26
C CYS A 67 -2.40 17.31 8.60
N SER A 68 -1.71 16.53 7.76
CA SER A 68 -0.34 16.02 7.93
C SER A 68 -0.10 15.21 9.22
N GLY A 69 -1.15 14.74 9.88
CA GLY A 69 -1.03 13.89 11.05
C GLY A 69 -0.30 12.58 10.74
N CYS A 70 -0.61 11.98 9.59
CA CYS A 70 0.00 10.75 9.11
C CYS A 70 1.49 10.93 8.77
N ASP A 71 1.90 12.08 8.21
CA ASP A 71 3.31 12.39 7.91
C ASP A 71 4.14 12.48 9.17
N ARG A 72 3.61 13.21 10.18
CA ARG A 72 4.28 13.38 11.47
C ARG A 72 4.42 12.08 12.25
N SER A 73 3.50 11.14 12.05
CA SER A 73 3.51 9.84 12.71
C SER A 73 4.35 8.81 11.99
N CYS A 74 4.80 9.10 10.77
CA CYS A 74 5.55 8.14 9.98
C CYS A 74 7.00 8.02 10.47
N PRO A 75 7.43 6.86 11.01
CA PRO A 75 8.79 6.68 11.51
C PRO A 75 9.83 6.67 10.38
N LYS A 76 9.40 6.50 9.13
CA LYS A 76 10.24 6.57 7.93
C LYS A 76 10.28 7.97 7.31
N GLY A 77 9.54 8.93 7.86
CA GLY A 77 9.48 10.29 7.32
C GLY A 77 8.87 10.39 5.92
N LEU A 78 7.97 9.47 5.58
CA LEU A 78 7.31 9.48 4.28
C LEU A 78 6.29 10.62 4.21
N GLN A 79 6.08 11.14 3.00
CA GLN A 79 5.03 12.11 2.68
C GLN A 79 3.70 11.37 2.49
N VAL A 80 3.17 10.82 3.58
CA VAL A 80 2.01 9.90 3.57
C VAL A 80 0.75 10.59 3.04
N GLN A 81 0.54 11.85 3.46
CA GLN A 81 -0.58 12.66 2.98
C GLN A 81 -0.54 12.86 1.47
N GLU A 82 0.63 13.15 0.93
CA GLU A 82 0.84 13.28 -0.52
C GLU A 82 0.53 11.96 -1.22
N GLY A 83 0.99 10.84 -0.67
CA GLY A 83 0.69 9.52 -1.21
C GLY A 83 -0.80 9.20 -1.23
N VAL A 84 -1.56 9.61 -0.22
CA VAL A 84 -3.04 9.50 -0.22
C VAL A 84 -3.64 10.35 -1.33
N ALA A 85 -3.22 11.60 -1.47
CA ALA A 85 -3.70 12.50 -2.53
C ALA A 85 -3.41 11.94 -3.94
N GLN A 86 -2.24 11.35 -4.14
CA GLN A 86 -1.84 10.71 -5.40
C GLN A 86 -2.75 9.51 -5.74
N VAL A 87 -3.11 8.67 -4.76
CA VAL A 87 -4.07 7.57 -5.00
C VAL A 87 -5.44 8.11 -5.37
N VAL A 88 -5.93 9.11 -4.65
CA VAL A 88 -7.24 9.75 -4.93
C VAL A 88 -7.25 10.40 -6.32
N ALA A 89 -6.12 10.95 -6.75
CA ALA A 89 -5.96 11.50 -8.10
C ALA A 89 -5.73 10.44 -9.19
N GLY A 90 -5.58 9.15 -8.83
CA GLY A 90 -5.31 8.07 -9.77
C GLY A 90 -3.84 7.91 -10.18
N ASP A 91 -2.94 8.67 -9.58
CA ASP A 91 -1.50 8.52 -9.84
C ASP A 91 -0.88 7.42 -8.95
N PHE A 92 -1.19 6.18 -9.29
CA PHE A 92 -0.69 5.01 -8.55
C PHE A 92 0.81 4.80 -8.68
N VAL A 93 1.44 5.31 -9.73
CA VAL A 93 2.89 5.19 -9.92
C VAL A 93 3.63 6.10 -8.95
N ALA A 94 3.20 7.35 -8.84
CA ALA A 94 3.73 8.30 -7.87
C ALA A 94 3.44 7.83 -6.42
N ALA A 95 2.20 7.42 -6.15
CA ALA A 95 1.83 6.88 -4.83
C ALA A 95 2.69 5.67 -4.44
N ALA A 96 2.91 4.73 -5.36
CA ALA A 96 3.76 3.58 -5.12
C ALA A 96 5.22 3.97 -4.81
N ALA A 97 5.72 5.03 -5.44
CA ALA A 97 7.05 5.56 -5.14
C ALA A 97 7.09 6.24 -3.75
N THR A 98 6.07 7.04 -3.42
CA THR A 98 5.93 7.67 -2.10
C THR A 98 5.92 6.65 -0.97
N PHE A 99 5.23 5.51 -1.16
CA PHE A 99 5.13 4.44 -0.17
C PHE A 99 6.19 3.34 -0.31
N ASP A 100 7.21 3.51 -1.12
CA ASP A 100 8.22 2.45 -1.38
C ASP A 100 8.86 1.92 -0.10
N GLN A 101 9.22 2.81 0.83
CA GLN A 101 9.83 2.48 2.11
C GLN A 101 8.83 2.21 3.24
N CYS A 102 7.53 2.08 2.91
CA CYS A 102 6.50 1.82 3.92
C CYS A 102 6.62 0.41 4.50
N VAL A 103 6.74 0.33 5.82
CA VAL A 103 6.89 -0.90 6.60
C VAL A 103 5.57 -1.38 7.25
N MET A 104 4.45 -0.80 6.88
CA MET A 104 3.11 -1.20 7.34
C MET A 104 2.92 -1.15 8.87
N CYS A 105 3.53 -0.18 9.55
CA CYS A 105 3.49 -0.06 11.01
C CYS A 105 2.16 0.47 11.59
N ASN A 106 1.20 0.86 10.76
CA ASN A 106 -0.13 1.39 11.11
C ASN A 106 -0.16 2.73 11.87
N LEU A 107 0.96 3.37 12.17
CA LEU A 107 0.97 4.63 12.92
C LEU A 107 0.23 5.76 12.20
N CYS A 108 0.32 5.82 10.88
CA CYS A 108 -0.42 6.78 10.08
C CYS A 108 -1.94 6.58 10.15
N THR A 109 -2.41 5.33 10.28
CA THR A 109 -3.82 5.01 10.50
C THR A 109 -4.30 5.51 11.87
N LEU A 110 -3.51 5.28 12.91
CA LEU A 110 -3.85 5.74 14.26
C LEU A 110 -3.90 7.27 14.40
N ALA A 111 -3.06 7.95 13.61
CA ALA A 111 -3.00 9.41 13.61
C ALA A 111 -4.09 10.06 12.74
N CYS A 112 -4.84 9.27 11.96
CA CYS A 112 -5.82 9.79 11.03
C CYS A 112 -7.18 10.01 11.71
N PRO A 113 -7.69 11.26 11.82
CA PRO A 113 -9.00 11.53 12.42
C PRO A 113 -10.17 11.02 11.56
N GLU A 114 -9.95 10.78 10.27
CA GLU A 114 -10.95 10.28 9.33
C GLU A 114 -10.90 8.75 9.17
N ASN A 115 -10.13 8.04 10.00
CA ASN A 115 -9.96 6.60 9.94
C ASN A 115 -9.48 6.07 8.57
N ILE A 116 -8.85 6.91 7.77
CA ILE A 116 -8.17 6.48 6.55
C ILE A 116 -7.03 5.55 6.94
N ARG A 117 -6.78 4.54 6.11
CA ARG A 117 -5.64 3.62 6.25
C ARG A 117 -4.60 3.87 5.16
N PRO A 118 -3.75 4.92 5.31
CA PRO A 118 -2.83 5.33 4.26
C PRO A 118 -1.83 4.25 3.87
N ASN A 119 -1.38 3.43 4.83
CA ASN A 119 -0.48 2.31 4.57
C ASN A 119 -1.12 1.23 3.69
N HIS A 120 -2.42 0.97 3.83
CA HIS A 120 -3.15 0.04 2.96
C HIS A 120 -3.35 0.61 1.56
N LEU A 121 -3.62 1.92 1.43
CA LEU A 121 -3.63 2.62 0.15
C LEU A 121 -2.27 2.52 -0.56
N GLY A 122 -1.19 2.76 0.19
CA GLY A 122 0.16 2.62 -0.33
C GLY A 122 0.48 1.18 -0.78
N LEU A 123 0.04 0.18 -0.01
CA LEU A 123 0.19 -1.22 -0.40
C LEU A 123 -0.60 -1.53 -1.68
N PHE A 124 -1.83 -1.02 -1.79
CA PHE A 124 -2.65 -1.15 -3.00
C PHE A 124 -1.92 -0.54 -4.22
N ALA A 125 -1.47 0.71 -4.12
CA ALA A 125 -0.74 1.38 -5.20
C ALA A 125 0.52 0.60 -5.64
N ARG A 126 1.29 0.09 -4.68
CA ARG A 126 2.49 -0.74 -4.94
C ARG A 126 2.12 -2.05 -5.67
N ARG A 127 1.02 -2.69 -5.28
CA ARG A 127 0.53 -3.91 -5.95
C ARG A 127 0.06 -3.63 -7.38
N MET A 128 -0.66 -2.52 -7.60
CA MET A 128 -1.10 -2.10 -8.92
C MET A 128 0.10 -1.78 -9.84
N LYS A 129 1.08 -1.05 -9.34
CA LYS A 129 2.35 -0.83 -10.05
C LYS A 129 3.04 -2.15 -10.38
N ALA A 130 3.14 -3.07 -9.40
CA ALA A 130 3.77 -4.36 -9.62
C ALA A 130 3.04 -5.23 -10.65
N ALA A 131 1.71 -5.17 -10.69
CA ALA A 131 0.92 -5.89 -11.68
C ALA A 131 1.19 -5.42 -13.12
N ARG A 132 1.53 -4.12 -13.30
CA ARG A 132 1.96 -3.58 -14.61
C ARG A 132 3.39 -3.91 -14.98
N THR A 133 4.23 -4.22 -14.00
CA THR A 133 5.63 -4.56 -14.26
C THR A 133 5.72 -6.02 -14.60
N LEU A 134 6.25 -6.34 -15.78
CA LEU A 134 6.49 -7.73 -16.19
C LEU A 134 7.61 -8.33 -15.33
N ARG A 135 7.22 -9.07 -14.29
CA ARG A 135 8.17 -9.89 -13.53
C ARG A 135 8.44 -11.17 -14.34
N PRO A 136 9.64 -11.77 -14.23
CA PRO A 136 9.98 -13.00 -14.97
C PRO A 136 8.94 -14.11 -14.79
N ILE A 137 8.44 -14.30 -13.57
CA ILE A 137 7.44 -15.33 -13.28
C ILE A 137 6.08 -15.04 -13.94
N ASP A 138 5.68 -13.79 -13.99
CA ASP A 138 4.43 -13.38 -14.63
C ASP A 138 4.53 -13.51 -16.16
N LEU A 139 5.70 -13.19 -16.71
CA LEU A 139 5.98 -13.40 -18.13
C LEU A 139 5.89 -14.88 -18.49
N MET A 140 6.53 -15.75 -17.71
CA MET A 140 6.47 -17.20 -17.92
C MET A 140 5.04 -17.73 -17.85
N ARG A 141 4.26 -17.26 -16.88
CA ARG A 141 2.85 -17.64 -16.75
C ARG A 141 2.05 -17.21 -17.97
N ARG A 142 2.23 -15.99 -18.46
CA ARG A 142 1.55 -15.49 -19.66
C ARG A 142 1.94 -16.27 -20.93
N LEU A 143 3.21 -16.61 -21.06
CA LEU A 143 3.66 -17.46 -22.16
C LEU A 143 3.00 -18.84 -22.12
N GLN A 144 2.91 -19.46 -20.95
CA GLN A 144 2.19 -20.73 -20.78
C GLN A 144 0.69 -20.60 -21.11
N GLN A 145 0.07 -19.48 -20.77
CA GLN A 145 -1.33 -19.22 -21.10
C GLN A 145 -1.55 -19.04 -22.60
N ILE A 146 -0.59 -18.46 -23.31
CA ILE A 146 -0.61 -18.37 -24.77
C ILE A 146 -0.44 -19.75 -25.38
N ASP A 147 0.55 -20.51 -24.92
CA ASP A 147 0.86 -21.86 -25.45
C ASP A 147 -0.31 -22.83 -25.29
N ASN A 148 -1.00 -22.78 -24.16
CA ASN A 148 -2.16 -23.64 -23.89
C ASN A 148 -3.48 -23.08 -24.44
N GLY A 149 -3.46 -21.91 -25.10
CA GLY A 149 -4.62 -21.28 -25.73
C GLY A 149 -5.61 -20.61 -24.78
N SER A 150 -5.29 -20.50 -23.47
CA SER A 150 -6.15 -19.83 -22.49
C SER A 150 -6.04 -18.29 -22.55
N MET A 151 -5.00 -17.76 -23.19
CA MET A 151 -4.82 -16.33 -23.47
C MET A 151 -4.55 -16.13 -24.97
N ARG A 152 -5.23 -15.16 -25.56
CA ARG A 152 -4.93 -14.67 -26.91
C ARG A 152 -4.36 -13.26 -26.80
N VAL A 153 -3.31 -13.00 -27.55
CA VAL A 153 -2.70 -11.67 -27.69
C VAL A 153 -3.06 -11.14 -29.07
N GLU A 154 -3.87 -10.08 -29.09
CA GLU A 154 -4.10 -9.32 -30.32
C GLU A 154 -3.08 -8.18 -30.38
N ILE A 155 -2.20 -8.22 -31.34
CA ILE A 155 -1.24 -7.15 -31.60
C ILE A 155 -1.91 -6.18 -32.56
N ASP A 156 -2.32 -5.02 -32.07
CA ASP A 156 -2.79 -3.93 -32.92
C ASP A 156 -1.58 -3.25 -33.57
N ALA A 157 -1.26 -3.71 -34.79
CA ALA A 157 -0.14 -3.21 -35.58
C ALA A 157 -0.31 -1.72 -35.99
N THR A 158 -1.49 -1.10 -35.73
CA THR A 158 -1.75 0.28 -36.11
C THR A 158 -1.30 1.29 -35.05
N LYS A 159 -0.89 0.85 -33.88
CA LYS A 159 -0.33 1.69 -32.80
C LYS A 159 1.20 1.66 -32.77
N GLU A 160 1.84 1.79 -33.92
CA GLU A 160 3.28 2.04 -33.95
C GLU A 160 3.54 3.49 -33.46
N ALA A 161 4.28 3.54 -32.40
CA ALA A 161 5.10 4.64 -31.90
C ALA A 161 4.56 6.10 -32.09
N ARG A 162 4.02 6.64 -31.04
CA ARG A 162 4.13 8.09 -30.76
C ARG A 162 4.93 8.31 -29.49
#